data_b0424c1563d326f39026979e52491408
#
_entry.id   b0424c1563d326f39026979e52491408
#
_cell.length_a   1.000
_cell.length_b   1.000
_cell.length_c   1.000
_cell.angle_alpha   90.00
_cell.angle_beta   90.00
_cell.angle_gamma   90.00
#
_symmetry.space_group_name_H-M   'P 1'
#
loop_
_entity.id
_entity.type
_entity.pdbx_description
1 polymer ?
#
loop_
_entity_poly.entity_id
_entity_poly.type
_entity_poly.pdbx_seq_one_letter_code
_entity_poly.pdbx_strand_id
1 'polypeptide(L)'
;MKSIYKKGAALAAAALMTVAFAGCGGGDKSASKGPKDTLTVGITNFADSLEPTDNYFGWQVMRYGVGECLVHFDNKMNPEPWIAESWKVSDDKLSWTFKIKDIKFSNGNKVTAEAVKKSLERTFAKAPRAKVMFEYESMTANGQELVIKTKKPYATLPGLLGDPLFIIVDVTEDGKVDFAKSGPICTGPYKVTSFSKAKCELDANPNYSGTVPFKHLIINTIDDPNTRAMALQKGEIDMAVNIGAGDLALFQDKNKFNISEISSIRDTLLRLNQNPGRPLADKNVRRALIKSMDRETYGNVLLKGTYIPGGPM
;
A
#
# COMPACT_ATOMS: atom_id res chain seq x y z
N MET A 1 7.02 54.99 51.62
CA MET A 1 7.05 54.80 50.21
C MET A 1 7.20 53.33 49.85
N LYS A 2 6.15 52.57 49.93
CA LYS A 2 6.03 51.16 49.43
C LYS A 2 4.56 50.79 49.50
N SER A 3 3.78 50.95 48.42
CA SER A 3 2.46 50.35 48.26
C SER A 3 1.65 51.05 47.15
N ILE A 4 2.12 51.08 45.93
CA ILE A 4 1.26 51.52 44.80
C ILE A 4 1.36 50.63 43.54
N TYR A 5 2.19 49.53 43.55
CA TYR A 5 2.39 48.73 42.34
C TYR A 5 1.75 47.30 42.39
N LYS A 6 0.69 47.10 43.21
CA LYS A 6 0.01 45.77 43.26
C LYS A 6 -1.47 45.78 42.86
N LYS A 7 -1.99 46.85 42.25
CA LYS A 7 -3.38 46.89 41.80
C LYS A 7 -3.61 47.03 40.30
N GLY A 8 -2.57 47.04 39.52
CA GLY A 8 -2.66 47.16 38.03
C GLY A 8 -2.67 45.85 37.25
N ALA A 9 -2.35 44.71 37.85
CA ALA A 9 -2.20 43.43 37.12
C ALA A 9 -3.44 42.49 37.19
N ALA A 10 -4.45 42.85 37.95
CA ALA A 10 -5.67 42.01 38.15
C ALA A 10 -6.85 42.41 37.24
N LEU A 11 -6.75 43.55 36.52
CA LEU A 11 -7.85 44.02 35.61
C LEU A 11 -7.60 43.68 34.14
N ALA A 12 -6.42 43.27 33.76
CA ALA A 12 -6.12 42.85 32.38
C ALA A 12 -6.42 41.37 32.06
N ALA A 13 -6.61 40.54 33.10
CA ALA A 13 -6.93 39.10 32.92
C ALA A 13 -8.44 38.82 32.83
N ALA A 14 -9.30 39.78 33.21
CA ALA A 14 -10.77 39.61 33.18
C ALA A 14 -11.42 40.06 31.87
N ALA A 15 -10.71 40.78 30.99
CA ALA A 15 -11.24 41.23 29.71
C ALA A 15 -10.99 40.27 28.53
N LEU A 16 -10.25 39.17 28.74
CA LEU A 16 -9.95 38.17 27.68
C LEU A 16 -10.82 36.91 27.78
N MET A 17 -11.70 36.81 28.74
CA MET A 17 -12.62 35.62 28.92
C MET A 17 -14.08 35.92 28.50
N THR A 18 -14.42 37.07 27.96
CA THR A 18 -15.81 37.39 27.59
C THR A 18 -16.09 37.42 26.09
N VAL A 19 -15.15 36.97 25.24
CA VAL A 19 -15.40 36.89 23.76
C VAL A 19 -15.61 35.45 23.27
N ALA A 20 -15.60 34.45 24.18
CA ALA A 20 -15.72 33.05 23.76
C ALA A 20 -17.15 32.46 23.90
N PHE A 21 -18.19 33.26 24.20
CA PHE A 21 -19.56 32.74 24.41
C PHE A 21 -20.64 33.56 23.71
N ALA A 22 -20.42 34.02 22.49
CA ALA A 22 -21.48 34.58 21.68
C ALA A 22 -21.37 34.04 20.25
N GLY A 23 -21.81 32.82 20.03
CA GLY A 23 -21.78 32.16 18.74
C GLY A 23 -22.51 30.83 18.70
N CYS A 24 -23.56 30.69 19.50
CA CYS A 24 -24.48 29.57 19.35
C CYS A 24 -25.84 30.11 18.94
N GLY A 25 -26.13 30.14 17.67
CA GLY A 25 -27.41 30.60 17.12
C GLY A 25 -27.51 30.37 15.62
N GLY A 26 -28.06 29.23 15.26
CA GLY A 26 -28.94 28.99 14.14
C GLY A 26 -28.44 29.36 12.73
N GLY A 27 -28.31 28.39 11.90
CA GLY A 27 -28.26 28.54 10.47
C GLY A 27 -27.56 27.37 9.80
N ASP A 28 -28.31 26.33 9.49
CA ASP A 28 -27.92 25.36 8.46
C ASP A 28 -27.62 26.09 7.15
N LYS A 29 -26.38 26.49 6.98
CA LYS A 29 -25.79 26.70 5.68
C LYS A 29 -24.92 25.51 5.42
N SER A 30 -25.46 24.53 4.73
CA SER A 30 -24.70 23.57 3.92
C SER A 30 -23.73 24.38 3.04
N ALA A 31 -22.61 24.75 3.59
CA ALA A 31 -21.50 25.22 2.80
C ALA A 31 -21.08 23.99 1.98
N SER A 32 -21.28 24.04 0.69
CA SER A 32 -20.67 23.11 -0.26
C SER A 32 -19.16 23.20 0.02
N LYS A 33 -18.63 22.25 0.80
CA LYS A 33 -17.19 22.07 0.95
C LYS A 33 -16.69 21.80 -0.47
N GLY A 34 -15.85 22.68 -1.00
CA GLY A 34 -15.14 22.43 -2.24
C GLY A 34 -14.44 21.07 -2.20
N PRO A 35 -13.94 20.58 -3.33
CA PRO A 35 -13.31 19.25 -3.37
C PRO A 35 -12.24 19.17 -2.28
N LYS A 36 -12.30 18.08 -1.50
CA LYS A 36 -11.37 17.83 -0.41
C LYS A 36 -10.00 17.54 -0.98
N ASP A 37 -8.99 18.34 -0.63
CA ASP A 37 -7.62 18.18 -1.12
C ASP A 37 -6.87 17.02 -0.44
N THR A 38 -7.35 16.58 0.72
CA THR A 38 -6.72 15.53 1.55
C THR A 38 -7.63 14.33 1.70
N LEU A 39 -7.10 13.13 1.47
CA LEU A 39 -7.74 11.86 1.80
C LEU A 39 -7.07 11.26 3.03
N THR A 40 -7.86 10.92 4.04
CA THR A 40 -7.39 10.24 5.25
C THR A 40 -7.87 8.79 5.26
N VAL A 41 -6.91 7.85 5.32
CA VAL A 41 -7.17 6.41 5.23
C VAL A 41 -6.78 5.71 6.52
N GLY A 42 -7.65 4.85 7.05
CA GLY A 42 -7.35 3.94 8.15
C GLY A 42 -7.01 2.55 7.63
N ILE A 43 -5.86 2.02 8.02
CA ILE A 43 -5.40 0.68 7.64
C ILE A 43 -4.93 -0.11 8.86
N THR A 44 -4.78 -1.43 8.69
CA THR A 44 -4.02 -2.27 9.61
C THR A 44 -2.52 -2.11 9.31
N ASN A 45 -1.67 -2.17 10.33
CA ASN A 45 -0.21 -2.17 10.11
C ASN A 45 0.18 -3.33 9.20
N PHE A 46 1.00 -3.03 8.21
CA PHE A 46 1.50 -4.02 7.27
C PHE A 46 3.04 -4.06 7.23
N ALA A 47 3.69 -2.92 7.46
CA ALA A 47 5.13 -2.81 7.31
C ALA A 47 5.73 -1.82 8.31
N ASP A 48 6.90 -2.16 8.82
CA ASP A 48 7.71 -1.31 9.69
C ASP A 48 8.76 -0.49 8.93
N SER A 49 8.78 -0.63 7.60
CA SER A 49 9.76 -0.03 6.70
C SER A 49 9.12 0.22 5.33
N LEU A 50 9.66 1.19 4.61
CA LEU A 50 9.29 1.47 3.21
C LEU A 50 10.38 1.03 2.22
N GLU A 51 11.40 0.26 2.63
CA GLU A 51 12.38 -0.36 1.73
C GLU A 51 11.70 -1.50 0.95
N PRO A 52 11.51 -1.39 -0.39
CA PRO A 52 10.74 -2.38 -1.14
C PRO A 52 11.37 -3.77 -1.17
N THR A 53 12.69 -3.85 -0.99
CA THR A 53 13.44 -5.10 -1.05
C THR A 53 13.43 -5.88 0.28
N ASP A 54 12.96 -5.25 1.36
CA ASP A 54 12.84 -5.89 2.66
C ASP A 54 11.54 -6.68 2.77
N ASN A 55 11.62 -7.95 3.16
CA ASN A 55 10.45 -8.81 3.36
C ASN A 55 9.41 -8.70 2.20
N TYR A 56 8.20 -8.24 2.53
CA TYR A 56 7.10 -7.95 1.60
C TYR A 56 6.70 -6.47 1.60
N PHE A 57 7.59 -5.58 2.01
CA PHE A 57 7.26 -4.17 2.23
C PHE A 57 7.01 -3.40 0.91
N GLY A 58 7.49 -3.91 -0.23
CA GLY A 58 7.08 -3.42 -1.54
C GLY A 58 5.56 -3.35 -1.73
N TRP A 59 4.80 -4.28 -1.13
CA TRP A 59 3.33 -4.24 -1.13
C TRP A 59 2.76 -2.98 -0.46
N GLN A 60 3.42 -2.51 0.61
CA GLN A 60 3.03 -1.27 1.28
C GLN A 60 3.32 -0.05 0.40
N VAL A 61 4.51 0.01 -0.18
CA VAL A 61 4.96 1.09 -1.06
C VAL A 61 4.04 1.21 -2.29
N MET A 62 3.65 0.07 -2.88
CA MET A 62 2.72 0.05 -4.01
C MET A 62 1.31 0.50 -3.58
N ARG A 63 0.78 0.01 -2.45
CA ARG A 63 -0.55 0.38 -1.95
C ARG A 63 -0.66 1.85 -1.58
N TYR A 64 0.42 2.48 -1.16
CA TYR A 64 0.46 3.91 -0.89
C TYR A 64 0.52 4.76 -2.17
N GLY A 65 0.59 4.11 -3.34
CA GLY A 65 0.70 4.79 -4.61
C GLY A 65 2.06 5.45 -4.82
N VAL A 66 3.10 4.95 -4.17
CA VAL A 66 4.48 5.46 -4.30
C VAL A 66 5.23 4.70 -5.38
N GLY A 67 5.18 3.36 -5.33
CA GLY A 67 5.95 2.48 -6.19
C GLY A 67 5.14 1.88 -7.32
N GLU A 68 5.74 1.81 -8.50
CA GLU A 68 5.22 1.13 -9.68
C GLU A 68 6.23 0.11 -10.19
N CYS A 69 5.73 -0.95 -10.85
CA CYS A 69 6.51 -2.00 -11.50
C CYS A 69 6.51 -1.81 -13.02
N LEU A 70 7.26 -2.63 -13.75
CA LEU A 70 7.21 -2.62 -15.22
C LEU A 70 5.82 -2.94 -15.74
N VAL A 71 5.11 -3.82 -15.04
CA VAL A 71 3.82 -4.39 -15.42
C VAL A 71 2.89 -4.31 -14.21
N HIS A 72 1.61 -4.11 -14.42
CA HIS A 72 0.56 -4.31 -13.43
C HIS A 72 -0.42 -5.40 -13.88
N PHE A 73 -1.42 -5.71 -13.06
CA PHE A 73 -2.43 -6.70 -13.40
C PHE A 73 -3.82 -6.08 -13.48
N ASP A 74 -4.60 -6.49 -14.46
CA ASP A 74 -6.02 -6.20 -14.50
C ASP A 74 -6.80 -7.04 -13.45
N ASN A 75 -8.11 -6.82 -13.36
CA ASN A 75 -8.98 -7.57 -12.44
C ASN A 75 -9.12 -9.07 -12.76
N LYS A 76 -8.60 -9.52 -13.90
CA LYS A 76 -8.56 -10.93 -14.33
C LYS A 76 -7.16 -11.52 -14.20
N MET A 77 -6.23 -10.79 -13.58
CA MET A 77 -4.82 -11.17 -13.42
C MET A 77 -4.04 -11.26 -14.73
N ASN A 78 -4.47 -10.56 -15.79
CA ASN A 78 -3.68 -10.41 -16.99
C ASN A 78 -2.62 -9.31 -16.77
N PRO A 79 -1.37 -9.53 -17.21
CA PRO A 79 -0.34 -8.50 -17.16
C PRO A 79 -0.62 -7.38 -18.16
N GLU A 80 -0.60 -6.14 -17.69
CA GLU A 80 -0.82 -4.94 -18.47
C GLU A 80 0.37 -3.97 -18.36
N PRO A 81 0.58 -3.10 -19.39
CA PRO A 81 1.64 -2.11 -19.39
C PRO A 81 1.55 -1.13 -18.20
N TRP A 82 2.66 -0.94 -17.46
CA TRP A 82 2.75 0.10 -16.41
C TRP A 82 3.92 1.05 -16.71
N ILE A 83 5.12 0.84 -16.13
CA ILE A 83 6.33 1.58 -16.53
C ILE A 83 6.80 1.13 -17.93
N ALA A 84 6.69 -0.17 -18.22
CA ALA A 84 6.86 -0.64 -19.59
C ALA A 84 5.64 -0.26 -20.44
N GLU A 85 5.86 0.34 -21.60
CA GLU A 85 4.83 0.65 -22.60
C GLU A 85 4.37 -0.63 -23.31
N SER A 86 5.31 -1.52 -23.56
CA SER A 86 5.10 -2.80 -24.24
C SER A 86 6.28 -3.75 -23.98
N TRP A 87 6.10 -5.01 -24.35
CA TRP A 87 7.16 -6.01 -24.32
C TRP A 87 7.00 -7.04 -25.43
N LYS A 88 8.09 -7.67 -25.80
CA LYS A 88 8.14 -8.78 -26.73
C LYS A 88 9.15 -9.83 -26.27
N VAL A 89 8.94 -11.07 -26.67
CA VAL A 89 9.84 -12.18 -26.38
C VAL A 89 10.47 -12.69 -27.68
N SER A 90 11.72 -13.12 -27.63
CA SER A 90 12.42 -13.79 -28.74
C SER A 90 11.82 -15.19 -29.03
N ASP A 91 12.10 -15.74 -30.23
CA ASP A 91 11.57 -17.04 -30.66
C ASP A 91 12.02 -18.19 -29.73
N ASP A 92 13.25 -18.12 -29.21
CA ASP A 92 13.80 -19.06 -28.22
C ASP A 92 13.24 -18.87 -26.80
N LYS A 93 12.43 -17.82 -26.59
CA LYS A 93 11.81 -17.44 -25.32
C LYS A 93 12.81 -17.15 -24.18
N LEU A 94 14.06 -16.87 -24.52
CA LEU A 94 15.11 -16.54 -23.54
C LEU A 94 15.29 -15.03 -23.36
N SER A 95 14.97 -14.22 -24.38
CA SER A 95 15.19 -12.77 -24.33
C SER A 95 13.88 -12.00 -24.37
N TRP A 96 13.66 -11.17 -23.36
CA TRP A 96 12.51 -10.28 -23.25
C TRP A 96 12.96 -8.84 -23.45
N THR A 97 12.37 -8.14 -24.41
CA THR A 97 12.61 -6.71 -24.65
C THR A 97 11.42 -5.92 -24.13
N PHE A 98 11.66 -5.00 -23.21
CA PHE A 98 10.68 -4.07 -22.65
C PHE A 98 10.97 -2.67 -23.19
N LYS A 99 9.95 -2.00 -23.72
CA LYS A 99 10.01 -0.58 -24.08
C LYS A 99 9.55 0.25 -22.90
N ILE A 100 10.41 1.10 -22.36
CA ILE A 100 10.15 1.92 -21.18
C ILE A 100 9.47 3.22 -21.62
N LYS A 101 8.43 3.66 -20.87
CA LYS A 101 7.75 4.95 -21.10
C LYS A 101 8.68 6.13 -20.83
N ASP A 102 8.49 7.24 -21.56
CA ASP A 102 9.16 8.51 -21.26
C ASP A 102 8.46 9.21 -20.09
N ILE A 103 8.81 8.81 -18.88
CA ILE A 103 8.28 9.31 -17.62
C ILE A 103 9.41 9.70 -16.67
N LYS A 104 9.05 10.27 -15.51
CA LYS A 104 10.01 10.73 -14.50
C LYS A 104 9.75 10.08 -13.14
N PHE A 105 10.80 9.92 -12.38
CA PHE A 105 10.73 9.70 -10.94
C PHE A 105 10.21 10.95 -10.21
N SER A 106 9.77 10.78 -8.96
CA SER A 106 9.22 11.86 -8.15
C SER A 106 10.21 13.01 -7.85
N ASN A 107 11.52 12.76 -7.99
CA ASN A 107 12.57 13.78 -7.90
C ASN A 107 12.85 14.50 -9.23
N GLY A 108 12.18 14.13 -10.32
CA GLY A 108 12.33 14.73 -11.65
C GLY A 108 13.35 14.04 -12.57
N ASN A 109 14.11 13.07 -12.08
CA ASN A 109 15.02 12.29 -12.90
C ASN A 109 14.24 11.44 -13.93
N LYS A 110 14.80 11.29 -15.13
CA LYS A 110 14.17 10.49 -16.19
C LYS A 110 14.23 9.00 -15.89
N VAL A 111 13.16 8.28 -16.18
CA VAL A 111 13.14 6.82 -16.18
C VAL A 111 13.66 6.34 -17.54
N THR A 112 14.88 5.86 -17.55
CA THR A 112 15.51 5.25 -18.73
C THR A 112 15.62 3.74 -18.56
N ALA A 113 15.84 3.00 -19.64
CA ALA A 113 16.09 1.55 -19.53
C ALA A 113 17.30 1.25 -18.64
N GLU A 114 18.32 2.10 -18.61
CA GLU A 114 19.47 1.95 -17.71
C GLU A 114 19.09 2.18 -16.24
N ALA A 115 18.20 3.15 -15.94
CA ALA A 115 17.70 3.36 -14.57
C ALA A 115 16.87 2.15 -14.11
N VAL A 116 16.01 1.61 -14.97
CA VAL A 116 15.23 0.40 -14.69
C VAL A 116 16.14 -0.81 -14.45
N LYS A 117 17.13 -1.02 -15.32
CA LYS A 117 18.13 -2.08 -15.14
C LYS A 117 18.80 -2.01 -13.80
N LYS A 118 19.34 -0.84 -13.41
CA LYS A 118 20.00 -0.63 -12.12
C LYS A 118 19.07 -0.89 -10.94
N SER A 119 17.81 -0.48 -11.03
CA SER A 119 16.79 -0.77 -10.03
C SER A 119 16.56 -2.28 -9.86
N LEU A 120 16.44 -3.01 -10.95
CA LEU A 120 16.29 -4.48 -10.91
C LEU A 120 17.55 -5.15 -10.36
N GLU A 121 18.75 -4.75 -10.80
CA GLU A 121 20.03 -5.25 -10.27
C GLU A 121 20.14 -5.03 -8.76
N ARG A 122 19.73 -3.84 -8.26
CA ARG A 122 19.63 -3.56 -6.82
C ARG A 122 18.71 -4.55 -6.12
N THR A 123 17.53 -4.82 -6.68
CA THR A 123 16.57 -5.78 -6.13
C THR A 123 17.19 -7.18 -6.04
N PHE A 124 17.86 -7.65 -7.08
CA PHE A 124 18.55 -8.95 -7.07
C PHE A 124 19.72 -9.00 -6.08
N ALA A 125 20.39 -7.88 -5.84
CA ALA A 125 21.48 -7.79 -4.87
C ALA A 125 20.97 -7.81 -3.42
N LYS A 126 19.87 -7.10 -3.12
CA LYS A 126 19.35 -6.92 -1.76
C LYS A 126 18.36 -7.99 -1.33
N ALA A 127 17.53 -8.52 -2.25
CA ALA A 127 16.45 -9.44 -1.92
C ALA A 127 16.71 -10.87 -2.43
N PRO A 128 17.08 -11.82 -1.57
CA PRO A 128 17.29 -13.23 -1.97
C PRO A 128 16.06 -13.83 -2.68
N ARG A 129 14.85 -13.41 -2.34
CA ARG A 129 13.60 -13.88 -2.96
C ARG A 129 13.56 -13.61 -4.46
N ALA A 130 14.19 -12.53 -4.94
CA ALA A 130 14.23 -12.20 -6.37
C ALA A 130 14.87 -13.34 -7.19
N LYS A 131 15.97 -13.93 -6.69
CA LYS A 131 16.67 -15.04 -7.35
C LYS A 131 15.86 -16.34 -7.37
N VAL A 132 14.94 -16.50 -6.43
CA VAL A 132 14.02 -17.64 -6.39
C VAL A 132 12.90 -17.49 -7.42
N MET A 133 12.47 -16.25 -7.70
CA MET A 133 11.40 -16.00 -8.66
C MET A 133 11.85 -16.23 -10.11
N PHE A 134 13.00 -15.70 -10.50
CA PHE A 134 13.64 -16.02 -11.79
C PHE A 134 15.14 -15.74 -11.77
N GLU A 135 15.86 -16.33 -12.70
CA GLU A 135 17.29 -16.11 -12.91
C GLU A 135 17.53 -15.49 -14.29
N TYR A 136 18.22 -14.38 -14.32
CA TYR A 136 18.69 -13.79 -15.57
C TYR A 136 20.17 -14.13 -15.86
N GLU A 137 20.53 -14.15 -17.12
CA GLU A 137 21.92 -14.25 -17.61
C GLU A 137 22.52 -12.85 -17.74
N SER A 138 21.78 -11.93 -18.36
CA SER A 138 22.19 -10.54 -18.54
C SER A 138 21.00 -9.59 -18.63
N MET A 139 21.26 -8.32 -18.32
CA MET A 139 20.36 -7.21 -18.60
C MET A 139 21.14 -6.15 -19.37
N THR A 140 20.60 -5.72 -20.50
CA THR A 140 21.18 -4.65 -21.32
C THR A 140 20.17 -3.56 -21.56
N ALA A 141 20.65 -2.31 -21.61
CA ALA A 141 19.81 -1.13 -21.80
C ALA A 141 20.35 -0.30 -22.95
N ASN A 142 19.45 0.14 -23.83
CA ASN A 142 19.76 1.05 -24.93
C ASN A 142 18.61 2.06 -25.07
N GLY A 143 18.88 3.33 -24.71
CA GLY A 143 17.83 4.37 -24.69
C GLY A 143 16.67 3.99 -23.76
N GLN A 144 15.51 3.69 -24.34
CA GLN A 144 14.31 3.25 -23.64
C GLN A 144 14.02 1.74 -23.82
N GLU A 145 14.93 0.98 -24.38
CA GLU A 145 14.79 -0.48 -24.51
C GLU A 145 15.63 -1.21 -23.46
N LEU A 146 14.95 -2.02 -22.61
CA LEU A 146 15.56 -2.94 -21.67
C LEU A 146 15.42 -4.36 -22.21
N VAL A 147 16.54 -5.06 -22.37
CA VAL A 147 16.54 -6.49 -22.71
C VAL A 147 16.97 -7.30 -21.50
N ILE A 148 16.13 -8.24 -21.10
CA ILE A 148 16.43 -9.22 -20.03
C ILE A 148 16.60 -10.59 -20.70
N LYS A 149 17.81 -11.13 -20.65
CA LYS A 149 18.10 -12.50 -21.08
C LYS A 149 18.07 -13.42 -19.87
N THR A 150 17.28 -14.45 -19.95
CA THR A 150 17.10 -15.44 -18.86
C THR A 150 17.87 -16.71 -19.15
N LYS A 151 18.29 -17.42 -18.09
CA LYS A 151 19.02 -18.69 -18.20
C LYS A 151 18.19 -19.85 -18.74
N LYS A 152 16.86 -19.75 -18.60
CA LYS A 152 15.87 -20.72 -19.08
C LYS A 152 14.60 -19.98 -19.49
N PRO A 153 13.73 -20.55 -20.32
CA PRO A 153 12.49 -19.91 -20.71
C PRO A 153 11.57 -19.62 -19.52
N TYR A 154 11.09 -18.37 -19.41
CA TYR A 154 10.09 -17.93 -18.44
C TYR A 154 8.95 -17.26 -19.20
N ALA A 155 7.92 -18.04 -19.58
CA ALA A 155 6.76 -17.52 -20.31
C ALA A 155 5.98 -16.44 -19.53
N THR A 156 6.09 -16.45 -18.19
CA THR A 156 5.39 -15.54 -17.28
C THR A 156 6.26 -14.40 -16.78
N LEU A 157 7.45 -14.15 -17.37
CA LEU A 157 8.37 -13.12 -16.90
C LEU A 157 7.73 -11.73 -16.76
N PRO A 158 6.89 -11.24 -17.69
CA PRO A 158 6.21 -9.97 -17.49
C PRO A 158 5.38 -9.93 -16.21
N GLY A 159 4.62 -11.00 -15.93
CA GLY A 159 3.85 -11.12 -14.69
C GLY A 159 4.73 -11.15 -13.43
N LEU A 160 5.88 -11.83 -13.46
CA LEU A 160 6.82 -11.82 -12.34
C LEU A 160 7.34 -10.41 -12.05
N LEU A 161 7.57 -9.60 -13.10
CA LEU A 161 8.01 -8.20 -12.98
C LEU A 161 6.88 -7.25 -12.54
N GLY A 162 5.67 -7.74 -12.30
CA GLY A 162 4.56 -7.05 -11.65
C GLY A 162 4.48 -7.31 -10.13
N ASP A 163 5.31 -8.21 -9.57
CA ASP A 163 5.38 -8.39 -8.11
C ASP A 163 5.99 -7.13 -7.47
N PRO A 164 5.41 -6.60 -6.39
CA PRO A 164 5.91 -5.41 -5.69
C PRO A 164 7.35 -5.47 -5.20
N LEU A 165 7.97 -6.64 -5.21
CA LEU A 165 9.42 -6.77 -4.99
C LEU A 165 10.21 -6.03 -6.08
N PHE A 166 9.69 -5.97 -7.31
CA PHE A 166 10.34 -5.37 -8.48
C PHE A 166 9.86 -3.94 -8.75
N ILE A 167 9.42 -3.22 -7.72
CA ILE A 167 9.19 -1.77 -7.80
C ILE A 167 10.45 -1.08 -8.33
N ILE A 168 10.24 -0.21 -9.31
CA ILE A 168 11.33 0.57 -9.90
C ILE A 168 11.60 1.80 -9.05
N VAL A 169 12.83 1.88 -8.55
CA VAL A 169 13.32 2.98 -7.70
C VAL A 169 14.46 3.73 -8.40
N ASP A 170 14.60 5.01 -8.11
CA ASP A 170 15.78 5.77 -8.53
C ASP A 170 16.98 5.42 -7.65
N VAL A 171 17.87 4.60 -8.17
CA VAL A 171 19.06 4.16 -7.45
C VAL A 171 20.16 5.22 -7.32
N THR A 172 20.03 6.37 -8.00
CA THR A 172 20.99 7.48 -7.84
C THR A 172 20.91 8.09 -6.44
N GLU A 173 19.82 7.84 -5.75
CA GLU A 173 19.57 8.26 -4.37
C GLU A 173 19.86 7.15 -3.33
N ASP A 174 20.23 5.93 -3.79
CA ASP A 174 20.56 4.82 -2.87
C ASP A 174 21.80 5.19 -2.00
N GLY A 175 21.67 5.01 -0.70
CA GLY A 175 22.67 5.43 0.27
C GLY A 175 22.66 6.92 0.65
N LYS A 176 21.93 7.78 -0.09
CA LYS A 176 21.70 9.19 0.27
C LYS A 176 20.38 9.37 1.02
N VAL A 177 19.36 8.62 0.59
CA VAL A 177 18.04 8.58 1.20
C VAL A 177 17.83 7.24 1.87
N ASP A 178 17.42 7.25 3.13
CA ASP A 178 17.03 6.04 3.85
C ASP A 178 15.62 5.63 3.39
N PHE A 179 15.53 4.73 2.40
CA PHE A 179 14.25 4.28 1.87
C PHE A 179 13.35 3.63 2.91
N ALA A 180 13.94 3.02 3.94
CA ALA A 180 13.16 2.41 5.02
C ALA A 180 12.35 3.43 5.82
N LYS A 181 12.86 4.66 5.98
CA LYS A 181 12.23 5.72 6.78
C LYS A 181 11.57 6.81 5.95
N SER A 182 12.16 7.15 4.81
CA SER A 182 11.72 8.27 3.99
C SER A 182 10.91 7.85 2.76
N GLY A 183 10.81 6.53 2.52
CA GLY A 183 10.25 5.97 1.30
C GLY A 183 11.19 6.07 0.09
N PRO A 184 11.04 5.17 -0.88
CA PRO A 184 11.85 5.17 -2.09
C PRO A 184 11.40 6.29 -3.04
N ILE A 185 12.33 6.74 -3.89
CA ILE A 185 12.06 7.65 -4.99
C ILE A 185 11.55 6.81 -6.18
N CYS A 186 10.28 6.92 -6.47
CA CYS A 186 9.58 6.10 -7.48
C CYS A 186 8.77 6.96 -8.45
N THR A 187 7.95 6.29 -9.28
CA THR A 187 7.18 6.92 -10.37
C THR A 187 5.70 7.10 -10.05
N GLY A 188 5.21 6.57 -8.94
CA GLY A 188 3.80 6.55 -8.61
C GLY A 188 3.17 7.93 -8.36
N PRO A 189 1.82 7.99 -8.22
CA PRO A 189 1.07 9.23 -8.04
C PRO A 189 1.40 10.00 -6.76
N TYR A 190 1.99 9.34 -5.77
CA TYR A 190 2.34 9.97 -4.49
C TYR A 190 3.81 9.78 -4.14
N LYS A 191 4.35 10.70 -3.34
CA LYS A 191 5.67 10.63 -2.71
C LYS A 191 5.52 10.76 -1.19
N VAL A 192 6.33 10.04 -0.44
CA VAL A 192 6.34 10.09 1.03
C VAL A 192 6.93 11.41 1.49
N THR A 193 6.27 12.06 2.45
CA THR A 193 6.77 13.24 3.15
C THR A 193 7.12 12.95 4.60
N SER A 194 6.42 11.99 5.21
CA SER A 194 6.68 11.55 6.58
C SER A 194 6.23 10.09 6.76
N PHE A 195 7.01 9.29 7.48
CA PHE A 195 6.67 7.91 7.79
C PHE A 195 7.01 7.54 9.23
N SER A 196 6.05 6.92 9.89
CA SER A 196 6.19 6.21 11.15
C SER A 196 5.30 4.96 11.14
N LYS A 197 5.45 4.08 12.13
CA LYS A 197 4.56 2.90 12.28
C LYS A 197 3.08 3.28 12.45
N ALA A 198 2.80 4.44 13.02
CA ALA A 198 1.44 4.90 13.29
C ALA A 198 0.83 5.68 12.13
N LYS A 199 1.66 6.31 11.28
CA LYS A 199 1.19 7.26 10.29
C LYS A 199 2.17 7.37 9.12
N CYS A 200 1.64 7.44 7.90
CA CYS A 200 2.37 7.85 6.72
C CYS A 200 1.68 9.06 6.08
N GLU A 201 2.42 10.09 5.77
CA GLU A 201 1.94 11.28 5.05
C GLU A 201 2.59 11.33 3.68
N LEU A 202 1.78 11.64 2.67
CA LEU A 202 2.22 11.67 1.29
C LEU A 202 1.64 12.89 0.59
N ASP A 203 2.42 13.45 -0.32
CA ASP A 203 2.00 14.49 -1.25
C ASP A 203 1.89 13.93 -2.67
N ALA A 204 1.03 14.56 -3.46
CA ALA A 204 0.95 14.29 -4.89
C ALA A 204 2.33 14.45 -5.54
N ASN A 205 2.70 13.48 -6.38
CA ASN A 205 3.93 13.54 -7.16
C ASN A 205 3.76 14.50 -8.33
N PRO A 206 4.49 15.65 -8.37
CA PRO A 206 4.33 16.64 -9.43
C PRO A 206 4.81 16.15 -10.79
N ASN A 207 5.57 15.07 -10.84
CA ASN A 207 6.10 14.47 -12.07
C ASN A 207 5.27 13.27 -12.55
N TYR A 208 4.17 12.94 -11.86
CA TYR A 208 3.30 11.87 -12.29
C TYR A 208 2.56 12.23 -13.57
N SER A 209 2.54 11.31 -14.54
CA SER A 209 1.93 11.58 -15.85
C SER A 209 0.41 11.43 -15.88
N GLY A 210 -0.19 10.87 -14.84
CA GLY A 210 -1.63 10.67 -14.72
C GLY A 210 -2.30 11.72 -13.82
N THR A 211 -3.59 11.54 -13.57
CA THR A 211 -4.36 12.39 -12.66
C THR A 211 -4.21 11.93 -11.22
N VAL A 212 -3.92 12.86 -10.31
CA VAL A 212 -3.89 12.61 -8.86
C VAL A 212 -5.09 13.30 -8.23
N PRO A 213 -6.06 12.55 -7.67
CA PRO A 213 -7.33 13.14 -7.20
C PRO A 213 -7.20 13.95 -5.92
N PHE A 214 -6.22 13.65 -5.06
CA PHE A 214 -5.97 14.35 -3.80
C PHE A 214 -4.54 14.88 -3.77
N LYS A 215 -4.35 16.09 -3.25
CA LYS A 215 -3.01 16.69 -3.10
C LYS A 215 -2.22 16.04 -1.97
N HIS A 216 -2.95 15.62 -0.93
CA HIS A 216 -2.37 15.01 0.28
C HIS A 216 -3.07 13.71 0.59
N LEU A 217 -2.30 12.72 1.01
CA LEU A 217 -2.78 11.44 1.49
C LEU A 217 -2.22 11.19 2.88
N ILE A 218 -3.10 10.93 3.85
CA ILE A 218 -2.74 10.60 5.22
C ILE A 218 -3.19 9.18 5.49
N ILE A 219 -2.26 8.30 5.82
CA ILE A 219 -2.54 6.90 6.12
C ILE A 219 -2.27 6.67 7.59
N ASN A 220 -3.33 6.42 8.35
CA ASN A 220 -3.27 6.12 9.76
C ASN A 220 -3.30 4.61 9.99
N THR A 221 -2.38 4.11 10.80
CA THR A 221 -2.40 2.72 11.28
C THR A 221 -3.39 2.60 12.43
N ILE A 222 -4.47 1.88 12.22
CA ILE A 222 -5.51 1.59 13.22
C ILE A 222 -5.74 0.08 13.19
N ASP A 223 -5.02 -0.67 14.01
CA ASP A 223 -4.97 -2.14 13.94
C ASP A 223 -6.28 -2.80 14.35
N ASP A 224 -6.94 -2.26 15.38
CA ASP A 224 -8.24 -2.78 15.82
C ASP A 224 -9.34 -2.45 14.80
N PRO A 225 -10.04 -3.45 14.25
CA PRO A 225 -11.06 -3.24 13.22
C PRO A 225 -12.26 -2.44 13.71
N ASN A 226 -12.68 -2.61 14.97
CA ASN A 226 -13.82 -1.87 15.52
C ASN A 226 -13.47 -0.40 15.69
N THR A 227 -12.27 -0.10 16.19
CA THR A 227 -11.76 1.28 16.31
C THR A 227 -11.69 1.94 14.93
N ARG A 228 -11.23 1.20 13.91
CA ARG A 228 -11.16 1.70 12.52
C ARG A 228 -12.55 1.95 11.94
N ALA A 229 -13.51 1.06 12.20
CA ALA A 229 -14.91 1.26 11.81
C ALA A 229 -15.52 2.49 12.48
N MET A 230 -15.30 2.67 13.78
CA MET A 230 -15.77 3.85 14.51
C MET A 230 -15.17 5.16 14.02
N ALA A 231 -13.88 5.18 13.70
CA ALA A 231 -13.21 6.35 13.13
C ALA A 231 -13.84 6.76 11.79
N LEU A 232 -14.19 5.78 10.93
CA LEU A 232 -14.89 6.05 9.68
C LEU A 232 -16.31 6.61 9.93
N GLN A 233 -17.06 6.03 10.87
CA GLN A 233 -18.41 6.52 11.22
C GLN A 233 -18.41 7.96 11.71
N LYS A 234 -17.40 8.35 12.49
CA LYS A 234 -17.25 9.71 13.03
C LYS A 234 -16.68 10.69 12.01
N GLY A 235 -16.21 10.23 10.85
CA GLY A 235 -15.56 11.07 9.86
C GLY A 235 -14.14 11.50 10.25
N GLU A 236 -13.49 10.81 11.17
CA GLU A 236 -12.07 11.00 11.53
C GLU A 236 -11.15 10.48 10.41
N ILE A 237 -11.63 9.51 9.67
CA ILE A 237 -11.02 9.03 8.41
C ILE A 237 -12.06 9.00 7.31
N ASP A 238 -11.63 9.12 6.06
CA ASP A 238 -12.49 9.14 4.88
C ASP A 238 -12.67 7.76 4.26
N MET A 239 -11.69 6.90 4.45
CA MET A 239 -11.64 5.55 3.90
C MET A 239 -11.08 4.59 4.96
N ALA A 240 -11.69 3.44 5.09
CA ALA A 240 -11.19 2.35 5.91
C ALA A 240 -10.95 1.10 5.08
N VAL A 241 -9.81 0.46 5.25
CA VAL A 241 -9.46 -0.80 4.60
C VAL A 241 -9.60 -1.94 5.60
N ASN A 242 -10.12 -3.09 5.15
CA ASN A 242 -10.33 -4.29 5.99
C ASN A 242 -11.28 -4.02 7.17
N ILE A 243 -12.50 -3.57 6.87
CA ILE A 243 -13.59 -3.54 7.85
C ILE A 243 -13.97 -4.98 8.21
N GLY A 244 -14.16 -5.26 9.49
CA GLY A 244 -14.60 -6.56 9.97
C GLY A 244 -16.00 -6.93 9.46
N ALA A 245 -16.23 -8.19 9.14
CA ALA A 245 -17.53 -8.65 8.65
C ALA A 245 -18.68 -8.33 9.63
N GLY A 246 -18.39 -8.31 10.95
CA GLY A 246 -19.35 -7.92 11.98
C GLY A 246 -19.75 -6.44 11.93
N ASP A 247 -18.87 -5.57 11.45
CA ASP A 247 -19.06 -4.12 11.44
C ASP A 247 -19.72 -3.63 10.14
N LEU A 248 -19.86 -4.46 9.12
CA LEU A 248 -20.45 -4.06 7.83
C LEU A 248 -21.88 -3.54 7.98
N ALA A 249 -22.63 -4.01 8.98
CA ALA A 249 -23.97 -3.52 9.30
C ALA A 249 -24.02 -2.03 9.65
N LEU A 250 -22.90 -1.44 10.13
CA LEU A 250 -22.79 -0.03 10.51
C LEU A 250 -22.78 0.91 9.29
N PHE A 251 -22.52 0.38 8.09
CA PHE A 251 -22.28 1.15 6.85
C PHE A 251 -23.35 0.94 5.78
N GLN A 252 -24.58 0.59 6.18
CA GLN A 252 -25.67 0.30 5.24
C GLN A 252 -26.30 1.55 4.61
N ASP A 253 -26.07 2.74 5.18
CA ASP A 253 -26.54 4.01 4.58
C ASP A 253 -25.72 4.36 3.35
N LYS A 254 -26.23 3.98 2.18
CA LYS A 254 -25.59 4.20 0.87
C LYS A 254 -25.43 5.68 0.49
N ASN A 255 -26.14 6.59 1.18
CA ASN A 255 -25.95 8.03 0.95
C ASN A 255 -24.70 8.57 1.66
N LYS A 256 -24.22 7.84 2.68
CA LYS A 256 -23.02 8.21 3.46
C LYS A 256 -21.82 7.37 3.13
N PHE A 257 -22.01 6.08 2.84
CA PHE A 257 -20.93 5.12 2.72
C PHE A 257 -21.00 4.35 1.41
N ASN A 258 -19.85 4.19 0.78
CA ASN A 258 -19.67 3.28 -0.33
C ASN A 258 -18.85 2.07 0.14
N ILE A 259 -19.41 0.89 0.05
CA ILE A 259 -18.73 -0.37 0.36
C ILE A 259 -18.19 -0.95 -0.93
N SER A 260 -16.86 -1.10 -1.01
CA SER A 260 -16.22 -1.83 -2.11
C SER A 260 -15.83 -3.23 -1.61
N GLU A 261 -16.42 -4.25 -2.19
CA GLU A 261 -16.11 -5.65 -1.94
C GLU A 261 -15.53 -6.25 -3.21
N ILE A 262 -14.33 -6.82 -3.10
CA ILE A 262 -13.61 -7.37 -4.24
C ILE A 262 -13.25 -8.81 -3.93
N SER A 263 -13.73 -9.73 -4.76
CA SER A 263 -13.26 -11.14 -4.73
C SER A 263 -11.77 -11.20 -5.01
N SER A 264 -11.04 -11.96 -4.22
CA SER A 264 -9.59 -12.06 -4.36
C SER A 264 -9.15 -13.52 -4.30
N ILE A 265 -7.92 -13.78 -4.78
CA ILE A 265 -7.25 -15.08 -4.68
C ILE A 265 -6.53 -15.28 -3.33
N ARG A 266 -6.82 -14.41 -2.35
CA ARG A 266 -6.19 -14.51 -1.02
C ARG A 266 -6.83 -15.65 -0.24
N ASP A 267 -6.00 -16.61 0.15
CA ASP A 267 -6.39 -17.70 1.04
C ASP A 267 -5.91 -17.46 2.47
N THR A 268 -6.73 -17.85 3.44
CA THR A 268 -6.33 -17.93 4.84
C THR A 268 -6.13 -19.40 5.19
N LEU A 269 -4.90 -19.74 5.56
CA LEU A 269 -4.47 -21.12 5.80
C LEU A 269 -4.01 -21.30 7.25
N LEU A 270 -4.34 -22.48 7.81
CA LEU A 270 -3.68 -22.98 9.01
C LEU A 270 -2.47 -23.82 8.60
N ARG A 271 -1.26 -23.30 8.84
CA ARG A 271 -0.03 -24.07 8.66
C ARG A 271 0.22 -24.92 9.92
N LEU A 272 0.16 -26.23 9.76
CA LEU A 272 0.32 -27.17 10.84
C LEU A 272 1.80 -27.52 11.02
N ASN A 273 2.33 -27.41 12.25
CA ASN A 273 3.69 -27.80 12.57
C ASN A 273 3.79 -29.34 12.64
N GLN A 274 4.43 -29.94 11.65
CA GLN A 274 4.58 -31.40 11.51
C GLN A 274 5.94 -31.92 11.95
N ASN A 275 6.76 -31.11 12.63
CA ASN A 275 8.06 -31.53 13.12
C ASN A 275 7.94 -32.75 14.08
N PRO A 276 8.90 -33.66 14.05
CA PRO A 276 8.93 -34.82 14.98
C PRO A 276 8.77 -34.41 16.44
N GLY A 277 8.00 -35.15 17.20
CA GLY A 277 7.73 -34.87 18.62
C GLY A 277 6.66 -33.79 18.88
N ARG A 278 6.03 -33.23 17.84
CA ARG A 278 4.90 -32.33 17.99
C ARG A 278 3.57 -33.06 17.81
N PRO A 279 2.49 -32.65 18.49
CA PRO A 279 1.18 -33.31 18.36
C PRO A 279 0.69 -33.42 16.92
N LEU A 280 0.96 -32.43 16.09
CA LEU A 280 0.53 -32.37 14.69
C LEU A 280 1.48 -33.13 13.74
N ALA A 281 2.52 -33.82 14.23
CA ALA A 281 3.30 -34.76 13.45
C ALA A 281 2.46 -36.03 13.10
N ASP A 282 1.49 -36.38 13.96
CA ASP A 282 0.56 -37.49 13.70
C ASP A 282 -0.49 -37.04 12.65
N LYS A 283 -0.57 -37.86 11.58
CA LYS A 283 -1.54 -37.68 10.49
C LYS A 283 -3.00 -37.74 10.97
N ASN A 284 -3.29 -38.61 11.96
CA ASN A 284 -4.64 -38.76 12.45
C ASN A 284 -5.10 -37.53 13.26
N VAL A 285 -4.19 -36.96 14.04
CA VAL A 285 -4.47 -35.68 14.74
C VAL A 285 -4.78 -34.55 13.74
N ARG A 286 -4.00 -34.42 12.66
CA ARG A 286 -4.29 -33.43 11.60
C ARG A 286 -5.64 -33.69 10.94
N ARG A 287 -5.97 -34.97 10.65
CA ARG A 287 -7.28 -35.33 10.07
C ARG A 287 -8.45 -35.04 11.01
N ALA A 288 -8.28 -35.31 12.30
CA ALA A 288 -9.29 -35.00 13.31
C ALA A 288 -9.54 -33.50 13.38
N LEU A 289 -8.46 -32.70 13.41
CA LEU A 289 -8.55 -31.24 13.39
C LEU A 289 -9.33 -30.72 12.16
N ILE A 290 -9.01 -31.20 10.95
CA ILE A 290 -9.70 -30.78 9.73
C ILE A 290 -11.18 -31.17 9.77
N LYS A 291 -11.52 -32.36 10.28
CA LYS A 291 -12.91 -32.84 10.37
C LYS A 291 -13.74 -32.14 11.45
N SER A 292 -13.09 -31.59 12.48
CA SER A 292 -13.76 -30.82 13.54
C SER A 292 -14.14 -29.41 13.13
N MET A 293 -13.66 -28.91 11.99
CA MET A 293 -13.94 -27.57 11.53
C MET A 293 -15.22 -27.54 10.70
N ASP A 294 -16.27 -26.93 11.24
CA ASP A 294 -17.47 -26.57 10.47
C ASP A 294 -17.21 -25.30 9.69
N ARG A 295 -16.71 -25.47 8.46
CA ARG A 295 -16.31 -24.35 7.60
C ARG A 295 -17.51 -23.54 7.11
N GLU A 296 -18.66 -24.18 6.93
CA GLU A 296 -19.88 -23.55 6.46
C GLU A 296 -20.46 -22.61 7.53
N THR A 297 -20.59 -23.08 8.75
CA THR A 297 -21.00 -22.23 9.88
C THR A 297 -20.00 -21.11 10.13
N TYR A 298 -18.69 -21.38 10.05
CA TYR A 298 -17.66 -20.35 10.16
C TYR A 298 -17.84 -19.24 9.10
N GLY A 299 -18.00 -19.64 7.84
CA GLY A 299 -18.17 -18.68 6.74
C GLY A 299 -19.48 -17.88 6.84
N ASN A 300 -20.58 -18.54 7.11
CA ASN A 300 -21.91 -17.92 7.09
C ASN A 300 -22.21 -17.12 8.36
N VAL A 301 -21.84 -17.63 9.53
CA VAL A 301 -22.20 -17.01 10.83
C VAL A 301 -21.14 -16.02 11.28
N LEU A 302 -19.87 -16.41 11.33
CA LEU A 302 -18.79 -15.55 11.83
C LEU A 302 -18.33 -14.53 10.78
N LEU A 303 -18.19 -14.96 9.54
CA LEU A 303 -17.74 -14.09 8.44
C LEU A 303 -18.89 -13.50 7.63
N LYS A 304 -20.15 -13.72 8.05
CA LYS A 304 -21.35 -13.11 7.41
C LYS A 304 -21.43 -13.31 5.89
N GLY A 305 -20.94 -14.43 5.38
CA GLY A 305 -20.94 -14.72 3.95
C GLY A 305 -19.87 -13.99 3.13
N THR A 306 -18.96 -13.25 3.75
CA THR A 306 -17.84 -12.57 3.07
C THR A 306 -16.68 -13.51 2.72
N TYR A 307 -16.91 -14.81 2.80
CA TYR A 307 -15.91 -15.85 2.65
C TYR A 307 -16.45 -17.00 1.79
N ILE A 308 -15.61 -17.51 0.91
CA ILE A 308 -15.90 -18.71 0.13
C ILE A 308 -15.08 -19.86 0.71
N PRO A 309 -15.70 -20.95 1.21
CA PRO A 309 -14.96 -22.11 1.73
C PRO A 309 -14.06 -22.69 0.64
N GLY A 310 -12.74 -22.60 0.84
CA GLY A 310 -11.75 -23.21 -0.05
C GLY A 310 -11.68 -24.73 0.16
N GLY A 311 -11.38 -25.46 -0.92
CA GLY A 311 -10.99 -26.87 -0.87
C GLY A 311 -9.57 -27.03 -0.32
N PRO A 312 -9.12 -28.28 -0.09
CA PRO A 312 -7.71 -28.55 0.12
C PRO A 312 -6.92 -28.16 -1.14
N MET A 313 -5.83 -27.41 -0.95
CA MET A 313 -4.86 -27.15 -2.02
C MET A 313 -3.99 -28.37 -2.25
#